data_efe4f643057776c2dc92d9a3ef7ee487
#
_entry.id   efe4f643057776c2dc92d9a3ef7ee487
#
_cell.length_a   1.000
_cell.length_b   1.000
_cell.length_c   1.000
_cell.angle_alpha   90.00
_cell.angle_beta   90.00
_cell.angle_gamma   90.00
#
_symmetry.space_group_name_H-M   'P 1'
#
loop_
_entity.id
_entity.type
_entity.pdbx_description
1 polymer ?
#
loop_
_entity_poly.entity_id
_entity_poly.type
_entity_poly.pdbx_seq_one_letter_code
_entity_poly.pdbx_strand_id
1 'polypeptide(L)'
;GNLSAAVGPCAIHMGLIDAALLPQDGTFPVRIWQANIGKTIVAHVPMAHGQVQETGDFELDGVTFAAAEVALEFMDPADDGEEGGAMFPTGNVVDTLEVPGVGSFAATLINAGIPTIFLNAQELGYTGTELQGAINGDAAALARFEAIRAHGALRMGLIQQLSAAATRQHTPKIAFVAPPASYIASSGKTIDAKDIDLLVRALSMGQLHHAMMGTAAVAIGTAAAIPGTLVNL
;
A
#
# COMPACT_ATOMS: atom_id res chain seq x y z
N GLY A 1 8.37 -4.33 -3.58
CA GLY A 1 7.25 -4.53 -2.65
C GLY A 1 7.70 -5.13 -1.33
N ASN A 2 7.05 -6.19 -0.87
CA ASN A 2 7.24 -6.73 0.49
C ASN A 2 8.67 -7.16 0.83
N LEU A 3 9.49 -7.52 -0.17
CA LEU A 3 10.89 -7.92 0.03
C LEU A 3 11.87 -6.74 0.03
N SER A 4 11.43 -5.52 -0.21
CA SER A 4 12.33 -4.36 -0.31
C SER A 4 13.12 -4.11 0.98
N ALA A 5 12.50 -4.36 2.14
CA ALA A 5 13.16 -4.22 3.43
C ALA A 5 14.35 -5.21 3.62
N ALA A 6 14.30 -6.38 2.97
CA ALA A 6 15.36 -7.38 3.08
C ALA A 6 16.56 -7.11 2.15
N VAL A 7 16.39 -6.31 1.09
CA VAL A 7 17.44 -6.13 0.06
C VAL A 7 18.69 -5.47 0.64
N GLY A 8 18.53 -4.39 1.42
CA GLY A 8 19.64 -3.69 2.06
C GLY A 8 20.42 -4.58 3.03
N PRO A 9 19.74 -5.17 4.04
CA PRO A 9 20.37 -6.13 4.95
C PRO A 9 21.08 -7.29 4.25
N CYS A 10 20.44 -7.91 3.25
CA CYS A 10 21.04 -9.00 2.47
C CYS A 10 22.29 -8.54 1.71
N ALA A 11 22.26 -7.36 1.08
CA ALA A 11 23.40 -6.84 0.34
C ALA A 11 24.62 -6.62 1.24
N ILE A 12 24.41 -6.12 2.45
CA ILE A 12 25.47 -5.98 3.46
C ILE A 12 25.99 -7.35 3.90
N HIS A 13 25.07 -8.25 4.26
CA HIS A 13 25.45 -9.60 4.74
C HIS A 13 26.21 -10.42 3.69
N MET A 14 25.86 -10.27 2.42
CA MET A 14 26.52 -10.94 1.30
C MET A 14 27.84 -10.27 0.87
N GLY A 15 28.24 -9.18 1.53
CA GLY A 15 29.47 -8.45 1.18
C GLY A 15 29.42 -7.73 -0.17
N LEU A 16 28.21 -7.38 -0.64
CA LEU A 16 28.03 -6.62 -1.89
C LEU A 16 28.27 -5.11 -1.69
N ILE A 17 28.37 -4.68 -0.44
CA ILE A 17 28.71 -3.31 -0.04
C ILE A 17 30.06 -3.37 0.66
N ASP A 18 30.97 -2.45 0.30
CA ASP A 18 32.30 -2.38 0.92
C ASP A 18 32.17 -2.17 2.43
N ALA A 19 32.77 -3.07 3.20
CA ALA A 19 32.74 -3.02 4.66
C ALA A 19 33.37 -1.73 5.23
N ALA A 20 34.27 -1.10 4.49
CA ALA A 20 34.88 0.18 4.90
C ALA A 20 33.86 1.35 4.91
N LEU A 21 32.72 1.21 4.24
CA LEU A 21 31.65 2.21 4.23
C LEU A 21 30.65 2.03 5.36
N LEU A 22 30.66 0.86 6.03
CA LEU A 22 29.65 0.52 7.03
C LEU A 22 30.00 1.16 8.39
N PRO A 23 29.05 1.83 9.04
CA PRO A 23 29.25 2.34 10.38
C PRO A 23 29.30 1.21 11.42
N GLN A 24 29.96 1.46 12.53
CA GLN A 24 29.95 0.52 13.65
C GLN A 24 28.56 0.40 14.28
N ASP A 25 27.87 1.53 14.47
CA ASP A 25 26.54 1.62 15.06
C ASP A 25 25.71 2.66 14.35
N GLY A 26 24.37 2.57 14.48
CA GLY A 26 23.42 3.52 13.90
C GLY A 26 22.73 3.00 12.66
N THR A 27 22.53 3.82 11.65
CA THR A 27 21.75 3.46 10.45
C THR A 27 22.58 3.73 9.19
N PHE A 28 22.56 2.78 8.26
CA PHE A 28 23.22 2.89 6.97
C PHE A 28 22.20 2.91 5.83
N PRO A 29 22.17 3.98 4.99
CA PRO A 29 21.25 4.08 3.87
C PRO A 29 21.73 3.26 2.67
N VAL A 30 20.94 2.28 2.26
CA VAL A 30 21.17 1.48 1.06
C VAL A 30 20.22 1.90 -0.05
N ARG A 31 20.74 2.38 -1.17
CA ARG A 31 19.95 2.77 -2.35
C ARG A 31 19.71 1.55 -3.23
N ILE A 32 18.43 1.24 -3.43
CA ILE A 32 17.97 0.07 -4.18
C ILE A 32 17.32 0.55 -5.47
N TRP A 33 17.84 0.11 -6.61
CA TRP A 33 17.23 0.39 -7.91
C TRP A 33 16.22 -0.68 -8.28
N GLN A 34 14.96 -0.29 -8.45
CA GLN A 34 13.88 -1.16 -8.94
C GLN A 34 13.82 -1.11 -10.46
N ALA A 35 14.57 -2.00 -11.12
CA ALA A 35 14.72 -2.00 -12.57
C ALA A 35 13.40 -2.18 -13.34
N ASN A 36 12.39 -2.84 -12.75
CA ASN A 36 11.10 -3.09 -13.40
C ASN A 36 10.20 -1.84 -13.51
N ILE A 37 10.44 -0.82 -12.69
CA ILE A 37 9.65 0.42 -12.68
C ILE A 37 10.52 1.67 -12.74
N GLY A 38 11.86 1.54 -12.88
CA GLY A 38 12.77 2.67 -12.96
C GLY A 38 12.81 3.58 -11.73
N LYS A 39 12.57 3.05 -10.52
CA LYS A 39 12.46 3.83 -9.28
C LYS A 39 13.51 3.45 -8.24
N THR A 40 13.85 4.38 -7.37
CA THR A 40 14.76 4.15 -6.26
C THR A 40 14.00 3.99 -4.95
N ILE A 41 14.42 3.01 -4.15
CA ILE A 41 14.06 2.90 -2.73
C ILE A 41 15.32 3.14 -1.93
N VAL A 42 15.24 3.86 -0.81
CA VAL A 42 16.31 3.93 0.19
C VAL A 42 15.89 3.11 1.39
N ALA A 43 16.68 2.08 1.72
CA ALA A 43 16.50 1.29 2.92
C ALA A 43 17.46 1.78 4.00
N HIS A 44 16.93 2.20 5.13
CA HIS A 44 17.69 2.60 6.31
C HIS A 44 17.97 1.37 7.15
N VAL A 45 19.13 0.75 6.92
CA VAL A 45 19.51 -0.50 7.58
C VAL A 45 20.12 -0.23 8.94
N PRO A 46 19.55 -0.78 10.04
CA PRO A 46 20.13 -0.63 11.36
C PRO A 46 21.43 -1.44 11.48
N MET A 47 22.45 -0.83 12.08
CA MET A 47 23.78 -1.40 12.24
C MET A 47 24.16 -1.42 13.73
N ALA A 48 24.79 -2.51 14.16
CA ALA A 48 25.40 -2.64 15.48
C ALA A 48 26.71 -3.42 15.36
N HIS A 49 27.77 -2.91 15.96
CA HIS A 49 29.11 -3.52 15.96
C HIS A 49 29.63 -3.83 14.54
N GLY A 50 29.34 -2.96 13.57
CA GLY A 50 29.73 -3.13 12.16
C GLY A 50 28.95 -4.20 11.39
N GLN A 51 27.86 -4.69 11.95
CA GLN A 51 26.98 -5.69 11.33
C GLN A 51 25.54 -5.21 11.28
N VAL A 52 24.73 -5.83 10.44
CA VAL A 52 23.28 -5.58 10.42
C VAL A 52 22.69 -5.98 11.76
N GLN A 53 21.96 -5.06 12.40
CA GLN A 53 21.20 -5.35 13.60
C GLN A 53 19.88 -6.02 13.20
N GLU A 54 19.70 -7.28 13.60
CA GLU A 54 18.49 -8.05 13.28
C GLU A 54 17.44 -7.98 14.40
N THR A 55 17.90 -7.87 15.65
CA THR A 55 17.05 -7.84 16.83
C THR A 55 16.74 -6.43 17.28
N GLY A 56 15.53 -6.19 17.77
CA GLY A 56 15.06 -4.91 18.27
C GLY A 56 13.68 -5.04 18.90
N ASP A 57 13.11 -3.92 19.27
CA ASP A 57 11.81 -3.79 19.93
C ASP A 57 10.74 -3.19 19.02
N PHE A 58 11.04 -2.99 17.73
CA PHE A 58 10.09 -2.49 16.78
C PHE A 58 9.02 -3.54 16.48
N GLU A 59 7.76 -3.19 16.73
CA GLU A 59 6.59 -4.00 16.45
C GLU A 59 5.88 -3.49 15.19
N LEU A 60 5.60 -4.38 14.26
CA LEU A 60 4.80 -4.08 13.07
C LEU A 60 3.52 -4.91 13.10
N ASP A 61 2.37 -4.25 13.01
CA ASP A 61 1.07 -4.92 13.01
C ASP A 61 0.98 -5.95 11.86
N GLY A 62 0.61 -7.20 12.24
CA GLY A 62 0.58 -8.34 11.31
C GLY A 62 1.89 -9.12 11.21
N VAL A 63 2.94 -8.71 11.92
CA VAL A 63 4.21 -9.46 12.09
C VAL A 63 4.29 -10.03 13.49
N THR A 64 4.68 -11.29 13.61
CA THR A 64 4.57 -12.05 14.88
C THR A 64 5.59 -11.62 15.93
N PHE A 65 6.79 -11.24 15.51
CA PHE A 65 7.92 -10.95 16.42
C PHE A 65 8.43 -9.54 16.20
N ALA A 66 8.82 -8.88 17.28
CA ALA A 66 9.57 -7.64 17.21
C ALA A 66 10.97 -7.88 16.61
N ALA A 67 11.50 -6.88 15.91
CA ALA A 67 12.80 -6.93 15.26
C ALA A 67 13.40 -5.51 15.20
N ALA A 68 14.60 -5.36 14.65
CA ALA A 68 15.12 -4.04 14.32
C ALA A 68 14.36 -3.45 13.14
N GLU A 69 14.05 -2.16 13.21
CA GLU A 69 13.31 -1.45 12.14
C GLU A 69 14.19 -1.23 10.91
N VAL A 70 13.68 -1.59 9.74
CA VAL A 70 14.24 -1.18 8.45
C VAL A 70 13.25 -0.21 7.79
N ALA A 71 13.45 1.09 7.98
CA ALA A 71 12.64 2.10 7.34
C ALA A 71 12.93 2.18 5.84
N LEU A 72 11.89 2.33 5.02
CA LEU A 72 11.99 2.42 3.57
C LEU A 72 11.45 3.75 3.06
N GLU A 73 12.25 4.47 2.28
CA GLU A 73 11.81 5.64 1.53
C GLU A 73 11.62 5.26 0.06
N PHE A 74 10.41 5.42 -0.45
CA PHE A 74 10.11 5.27 -1.86
C PHE A 74 10.26 6.63 -2.53
N MET A 75 11.37 6.80 -3.25
CA MET A 75 11.71 8.07 -3.90
C MET A 75 10.79 8.29 -5.11
N ASP A 76 10.25 9.51 -5.20
CA ASP A 76 9.39 9.92 -6.32
C ASP A 76 8.32 8.86 -6.65
N PRO A 77 7.43 8.53 -5.69
CA PRO A 77 6.52 7.39 -5.80
C PRO A 77 5.51 7.52 -6.95
N ALA A 78 5.26 8.74 -7.41
CA ALA A 78 4.51 9.02 -8.63
C ALA A 78 5.47 9.29 -9.79
N ASP A 79 5.03 9.02 -11.02
CA ASP A 79 5.80 9.27 -12.23
C ASP A 79 5.17 10.34 -13.10
N ASP A 80 6.03 11.15 -13.72
CA ASP A 80 5.60 12.17 -14.71
C ASP A 80 5.48 11.59 -16.12
N GLY A 81 5.59 10.28 -16.29
CA GLY A 81 5.14 9.76 -17.54
C GLY A 81 5.90 8.84 -18.39
N GLU A 82 6.61 7.80 -18.10
CA GLU A 82 6.92 6.86 -19.21
C GLU A 82 6.32 5.45 -19.06
N GLU A 83 6.20 4.88 -17.88
CA GLU A 83 5.52 3.58 -17.71
C GLU A 83 4.49 3.57 -16.57
N GLY A 84 4.54 4.56 -15.69
CA GLY A 84 3.65 4.68 -14.53
C GLY A 84 2.45 5.60 -14.77
N GLY A 85 2.54 6.54 -15.70
CA GLY A 85 1.53 7.58 -15.92
C GLY A 85 1.53 8.65 -14.83
N ALA A 86 0.74 9.71 -15.03
CA ALA A 86 0.58 10.79 -14.06
C ALA A 86 0.10 10.27 -12.70
N MET A 87 0.44 10.97 -11.61
CA MET A 87 -0.04 10.66 -10.26
C MET A 87 -1.56 10.48 -10.21
N PHE A 88 -2.29 11.37 -10.87
CA PHE A 88 -3.72 11.25 -11.11
C PHE A 88 -3.96 10.96 -12.60
N PRO A 89 -4.14 9.69 -13.00
CA PRO A 89 -4.24 9.31 -14.42
C PRO A 89 -5.42 9.95 -15.15
N THR A 90 -6.46 10.35 -14.42
CA THR A 90 -7.64 11.03 -14.96
C THR A 90 -7.52 12.55 -14.97
N GLY A 91 -6.50 13.10 -14.31
CA GLY A 91 -6.34 14.53 -14.06
C GLY A 91 -7.18 15.06 -12.88
N ASN A 92 -7.99 14.22 -12.25
CA ASN A 92 -8.85 14.59 -11.12
C ASN A 92 -8.35 13.98 -9.83
N VAL A 93 -8.51 14.71 -8.72
CA VAL A 93 -8.22 14.23 -7.37
C VAL A 93 -9.30 13.23 -6.91
N VAL A 94 -10.56 13.49 -7.30
CA VAL A 94 -11.71 12.59 -7.11
C VAL A 94 -12.48 12.49 -8.42
N ASP A 95 -12.78 11.29 -8.83
CA ASP A 95 -13.62 10.94 -9.96
C ASP A 95 -14.97 10.36 -9.49
N THR A 96 -15.98 10.44 -10.34
CA THR A 96 -17.16 9.59 -10.22
C THR A 96 -16.89 8.31 -11.02
N LEU A 97 -16.83 7.18 -10.34
CA LEU A 97 -16.63 5.86 -10.95
C LEU A 97 -17.96 5.13 -11.11
N GLU A 98 -18.46 5.10 -12.35
CA GLU A 98 -19.67 4.37 -12.70
C GLU A 98 -19.37 2.89 -12.94
N VAL A 99 -20.06 2.02 -12.21
CA VAL A 99 -19.91 0.56 -12.33
C VAL A 99 -21.29 -0.05 -12.65
N PRO A 100 -21.58 -0.37 -13.92
CA PRO A 100 -22.88 -0.88 -14.33
C PRO A 100 -23.31 -2.11 -13.53
N GLY A 101 -24.54 -2.05 -12.99
CA GLY A 101 -25.10 -3.11 -12.16
C GLY A 101 -24.60 -3.17 -10.72
N VAL A 102 -23.68 -2.27 -10.33
CA VAL A 102 -23.12 -2.20 -8.97
C VAL A 102 -23.41 -0.85 -8.31
N GLY A 103 -23.16 0.25 -8.99
CA GLY A 103 -23.39 1.59 -8.46
C GLY A 103 -22.44 2.65 -9.02
N SER A 104 -22.56 3.85 -8.46
CA SER A 104 -21.72 5.01 -8.74
C SER A 104 -21.02 5.41 -7.44
N PHE A 105 -19.72 5.62 -7.49
CA PHE A 105 -18.88 5.85 -6.32
C PHE A 105 -17.97 7.05 -6.52
N ALA A 106 -17.80 7.86 -5.49
CA ALA A 106 -16.66 8.76 -5.45
C ALA A 106 -15.38 7.92 -5.30
N ALA A 107 -14.36 8.22 -6.12
CA ALA A 107 -13.11 7.47 -6.12
C ALA A 107 -11.90 8.39 -6.30
N THR A 108 -10.87 8.22 -5.48
CA THR A 108 -9.54 8.74 -5.75
C THR A 108 -8.75 7.67 -6.48
N LEU A 109 -8.38 7.96 -7.73
CA LEU A 109 -7.61 7.08 -8.61
C LEU A 109 -6.17 7.60 -8.66
N ILE A 110 -5.27 6.98 -7.91
CA ILE A 110 -3.89 7.49 -7.75
C ILE A 110 -2.86 6.45 -8.18
N ASN A 111 -1.78 6.94 -8.81
CA ASN A 111 -0.62 6.16 -9.17
C ASN A 111 0.60 6.63 -8.36
N ALA A 112 0.77 6.06 -7.17
CA ALA A 112 1.87 6.37 -6.26
C ALA A 112 2.33 5.07 -5.56
N GLY A 113 3.54 4.63 -5.82
CA GLY A 113 4.08 3.36 -5.35
C GLY A 113 3.42 2.14 -6.01
N ILE A 114 2.10 2.12 -6.10
CA ILE A 114 1.30 1.18 -6.88
C ILE A 114 -0.03 1.86 -7.26
N PRO A 115 -0.56 1.67 -8.48
CA PRO A 115 -1.88 2.14 -8.85
C PRO A 115 -2.93 1.66 -7.84
N THR A 116 -3.69 2.60 -7.26
CA THR A 116 -4.66 2.31 -6.20
C THR A 116 -5.94 3.11 -6.40
N ILE A 117 -7.07 2.46 -6.14
CA ILE A 117 -8.42 3.03 -6.13
C ILE A 117 -8.84 3.16 -4.67
N PHE A 118 -9.06 4.38 -4.21
CA PHE A 118 -9.62 4.64 -2.88
C PHE A 118 -11.11 4.99 -2.99
N LEU A 119 -11.90 4.41 -2.10
CA LEU A 119 -13.36 4.57 -2.01
C LEU A 119 -13.74 4.90 -0.57
N ASN A 120 -14.89 5.52 -0.39
CA ASN A 120 -15.45 5.73 0.95
C ASN A 120 -16.10 4.42 1.44
N ALA A 121 -15.75 3.98 2.65
CA ALA A 121 -16.31 2.78 3.26
C ALA A 121 -17.84 2.85 3.38
N GLN A 122 -18.37 4.01 3.78
CA GLN A 122 -19.81 4.21 3.97
C GLN A 122 -20.60 4.05 2.66
N GLU A 123 -20.08 4.52 1.53
CA GLU A 123 -20.72 4.33 0.22
C GLU A 123 -20.78 2.85 -0.20
N LEU A 124 -19.87 2.06 0.31
CA LEU A 124 -19.83 0.61 0.11
C LEU A 124 -20.65 -0.18 1.14
N GLY A 125 -21.18 0.48 2.17
CA GLY A 125 -21.91 -0.15 3.27
C GLY A 125 -21.01 -0.75 4.35
N TYR A 126 -19.75 -0.28 4.45
CA TYR A 126 -18.78 -0.70 5.45
C TYR A 126 -18.46 0.41 6.43
N THR A 127 -17.83 0.04 7.55
CA THR A 127 -17.40 0.95 8.62
C THR A 127 -15.90 1.26 8.57
N GLY A 128 -15.13 0.43 7.84
CA GLY A 128 -13.67 0.45 7.85
C GLY A 128 -13.04 -0.38 8.98
N THR A 129 -13.87 -0.94 9.89
CA THR A 129 -13.39 -1.78 11.00
C THR A 129 -13.46 -3.28 10.69
N GLU A 130 -13.95 -3.66 9.52
CA GLU A 130 -14.11 -5.05 9.12
C GLU A 130 -12.77 -5.79 9.13
N LEU A 131 -12.79 -7.02 9.65
CA LEU A 131 -11.66 -7.92 9.58
C LEU A 131 -11.71 -8.77 8.31
N GLN A 132 -10.58 -9.38 7.98
CA GLN A 132 -10.38 -10.17 6.77
C GLN A 132 -11.50 -11.21 6.53
N GLY A 133 -11.88 -11.96 7.57
CA GLY A 133 -12.90 -13.00 7.46
C GLY A 133 -14.28 -12.49 7.05
N ALA A 134 -14.66 -11.29 7.48
CA ALA A 134 -15.96 -10.69 7.17
C ALA A 134 -16.10 -10.37 5.68
N ILE A 135 -15.01 -9.96 5.02
CA ILE A 135 -14.99 -9.63 3.60
C ILE A 135 -14.70 -10.87 2.75
N ASN A 136 -13.66 -11.65 3.10
CA ASN A 136 -13.22 -12.78 2.29
C ASN A 136 -14.18 -13.98 2.35
N GLY A 137 -15.03 -14.05 3.37
CA GLY A 137 -16.12 -15.01 3.46
C GLY A 137 -17.36 -14.68 2.62
N ASP A 138 -17.43 -13.48 2.06
CA ASP A 138 -18.56 -13.01 1.25
C ASP A 138 -18.19 -12.94 -0.23
N ALA A 139 -18.58 -13.95 -0.99
CA ALA A 139 -18.34 -14.04 -2.42
C ALA A 139 -19.00 -12.89 -3.22
N ALA A 140 -20.14 -12.39 -2.76
CA ALA A 140 -20.83 -11.28 -3.41
C ALA A 140 -20.07 -9.97 -3.19
N ALA A 141 -19.54 -9.74 -2.00
CA ALA A 141 -18.66 -8.62 -1.70
C ALA A 141 -17.40 -8.66 -2.57
N LEU A 142 -16.71 -9.81 -2.65
CA LEU A 142 -15.51 -9.96 -3.47
C LEU A 142 -15.79 -9.70 -4.96
N ALA A 143 -16.91 -10.22 -5.48
CA ALA A 143 -17.33 -9.96 -6.87
C ALA A 143 -17.62 -8.47 -7.11
N ARG A 144 -18.25 -7.78 -6.15
CA ARG A 144 -18.49 -6.34 -6.19
C ARG A 144 -17.17 -5.55 -6.22
N PHE A 145 -16.23 -5.87 -5.35
CA PHE A 145 -14.91 -5.23 -5.33
C PHE A 145 -14.14 -5.46 -6.63
N GLU A 146 -14.20 -6.67 -7.20
CA GLU A 146 -13.55 -6.95 -8.49
C GLU A 146 -14.17 -6.17 -9.64
N ALA A 147 -15.50 -6.03 -9.68
CA ALA A 147 -16.18 -5.20 -10.68
C ALA A 147 -15.74 -3.73 -10.57
N ILE A 148 -15.69 -3.17 -9.36
CA ILE A 148 -15.21 -1.79 -9.12
C ILE A 148 -13.73 -1.66 -9.54
N ARG A 149 -12.89 -2.63 -9.16
CA ARG A 149 -11.46 -2.64 -9.52
C ARG A 149 -11.26 -2.65 -11.04
N ALA A 150 -12.02 -3.48 -11.76
CA ALA A 150 -11.93 -3.58 -13.22
C ALA A 150 -12.31 -2.26 -13.92
N HIS A 151 -13.40 -1.61 -13.48
CA HIS A 151 -13.83 -0.32 -14.02
C HIS A 151 -12.82 0.79 -13.67
N GLY A 152 -12.29 0.78 -12.46
CA GLY A 152 -11.21 1.69 -12.07
C GLY A 152 -9.93 1.49 -12.89
N ALA A 153 -9.54 0.24 -13.15
CA ALA A 153 -8.39 -0.07 -14.01
C ALA A 153 -8.57 0.46 -15.44
N LEU A 154 -9.79 0.33 -15.99
CA LEU A 154 -10.16 0.89 -17.29
C LEU A 154 -10.10 2.43 -17.26
N ARG A 155 -10.65 3.05 -16.22
CA ARG A 155 -10.68 4.51 -16.03
C ARG A 155 -9.27 5.09 -15.88
N MET A 156 -8.38 4.37 -15.22
CA MET A 156 -6.95 4.73 -15.05
C MET A 156 -6.12 4.49 -16.34
N GLY A 157 -6.68 3.89 -17.38
CA GLY A 157 -5.95 3.53 -18.60
C GLY A 157 -5.01 2.33 -18.47
N LEU A 158 -5.09 1.57 -17.37
CA LEU A 158 -4.24 0.40 -17.12
C LEU A 158 -4.63 -0.82 -17.96
N ILE A 159 -5.87 -0.84 -18.44
CA ILE A 159 -6.41 -1.85 -19.35
C ILE A 159 -7.26 -1.16 -20.42
N GLN A 160 -7.40 -1.79 -21.58
CA GLN A 160 -8.20 -1.27 -22.70
C GLN A 160 -9.61 -1.87 -22.75
N GLN A 161 -9.84 -2.97 -22.05
CA GLN A 161 -11.14 -3.66 -21.98
C GLN A 161 -11.28 -4.38 -20.64
N LEU A 162 -12.51 -4.46 -20.12
CA LEU A 162 -12.79 -5.02 -18.79
C LEU A 162 -12.33 -6.48 -18.65
N SER A 163 -12.40 -7.28 -19.70
CA SER A 163 -11.94 -8.68 -19.69
C SER A 163 -10.46 -8.83 -19.34
N ALA A 164 -9.64 -7.82 -19.62
CA ALA A 164 -8.21 -7.84 -19.28
C ALA A 164 -7.96 -7.72 -17.77
N ALA A 165 -8.92 -7.27 -16.98
CA ALA A 165 -8.78 -7.14 -15.53
C ALA A 165 -8.50 -8.49 -14.85
N ALA A 166 -9.07 -9.58 -15.34
CA ALA A 166 -8.90 -10.92 -14.79
C ALA A 166 -7.44 -11.41 -14.84
N THR A 167 -6.68 -11.01 -15.86
CA THR A 167 -5.26 -11.36 -16.02
C THR A 167 -4.30 -10.37 -15.36
N ARG A 168 -4.85 -9.24 -14.83
CA ARG A 168 -4.10 -8.17 -14.16
C ARG A 168 -4.59 -7.96 -12.73
N GLN A 169 -4.66 -9.01 -11.94
CA GLN A 169 -5.21 -8.92 -10.57
C GLN A 169 -4.29 -8.20 -9.57
N HIS A 170 -3.01 -8.06 -9.86
CA HIS A 170 -2.04 -7.41 -8.98
C HIS A 170 -2.18 -5.88 -8.95
N THR A 171 -2.71 -5.25 -10.02
CA THR A 171 -2.94 -3.80 -10.14
C THR A 171 -4.21 -3.48 -10.94
N PRO A 172 -4.91 -2.38 -10.62
CA PRO A 172 -4.72 -1.54 -9.44
C PRO A 172 -5.11 -2.28 -8.16
N LYS A 173 -4.64 -1.79 -7.01
CA LYS A 173 -5.21 -2.15 -5.72
C LYS A 173 -6.54 -1.44 -5.56
N ILE A 174 -7.41 -2.00 -4.73
CA ILE A 174 -8.64 -1.33 -4.32
C ILE A 174 -8.65 -1.26 -2.80
N ALA A 175 -8.97 -0.09 -2.25
CA ALA A 175 -9.03 0.14 -0.83
C ALA A 175 -10.26 1.00 -0.50
N PHE A 176 -10.82 0.79 0.67
CA PHE A 176 -11.83 1.69 1.22
C PHE A 176 -11.33 2.30 2.51
N VAL A 177 -11.68 3.56 2.71
CA VAL A 177 -11.23 4.39 3.82
C VAL A 177 -12.42 4.90 4.63
N ALA A 178 -12.18 5.12 5.91
CA ALA A 178 -13.15 5.71 6.83
C ALA A 178 -12.42 6.57 7.87
N PRO A 179 -13.13 7.53 8.51
CA PRO A 179 -12.62 8.23 9.67
C PRO A 179 -12.20 7.28 10.79
N PRO A 180 -11.32 7.71 11.70
CA PRO A 180 -10.90 6.93 12.84
C PRO A 180 -12.08 6.40 13.66
N ALA A 181 -12.07 5.11 13.96
CA ALA A 181 -12.99 4.47 14.90
C ALA A 181 -12.25 3.35 15.63
N SER A 182 -12.57 3.17 16.91
CA SER A 182 -11.97 2.08 17.70
C SER A 182 -12.46 0.72 17.20
N TYR A 183 -11.55 -0.26 17.14
CA TYR A 183 -11.87 -1.62 16.73
C TYR A 183 -10.96 -2.64 17.41
N ILE A 184 -11.32 -3.92 17.31
CA ILE A 184 -10.48 -5.03 17.77
C ILE A 184 -9.76 -5.62 16.56
N ALA A 185 -8.43 -5.59 16.57
CA ALA A 185 -7.59 -6.17 15.54
C ALA A 185 -7.68 -7.72 15.56
N SER A 186 -7.20 -8.37 14.50
CA SER A 186 -7.18 -9.85 14.40
C SER A 186 -6.34 -10.52 15.49
N SER A 187 -5.40 -9.80 16.08
CA SER A 187 -4.61 -10.24 17.24
C SER A 187 -5.37 -10.19 18.58
N GLY A 188 -6.58 -9.63 18.61
CA GLY A 188 -7.33 -9.34 19.83
C GLY A 188 -6.97 -8.02 20.52
N LYS A 189 -5.97 -7.28 20.00
CA LYS A 189 -5.60 -5.96 20.51
C LYS A 189 -6.68 -4.95 20.15
N THR A 190 -7.08 -4.12 21.12
CA THR A 190 -7.94 -2.96 20.87
C THR A 190 -7.10 -1.84 20.28
N ILE A 191 -7.54 -1.30 19.15
CA ILE A 191 -7.00 -0.09 18.54
C ILE A 191 -7.97 1.04 18.83
N ASP A 192 -7.50 2.06 19.54
CA ASP A 192 -8.32 3.23 19.88
C ASP A 192 -8.32 4.24 18.72
N ALA A 193 -9.49 4.85 18.48
CA ALA A 193 -9.65 5.87 17.43
C ALA A 193 -8.67 7.05 17.56
N LYS A 194 -8.30 7.41 18.78
CA LYS A 194 -7.36 8.51 19.07
C LYS A 194 -5.90 8.22 18.68
N ASP A 195 -5.56 6.94 18.48
CA ASP A 195 -4.20 6.48 18.18
C ASP A 195 -3.97 6.25 16.66
N ILE A 196 -4.98 6.56 15.84
CA ILE A 196 -4.95 6.41 14.39
C ILE A 196 -5.53 7.65 13.70
N ASP A 197 -5.07 7.96 12.50
CA ASP A 197 -5.56 9.10 11.71
C ASP A 197 -6.67 8.70 10.73
N LEU A 198 -6.69 7.43 10.30
CA LEU A 198 -7.73 6.90 9.39
C LEU A 198 -7.83 5.37 9.49
N LEU A 199 -8.97 4.84 9.06
CA LEU A 199 -9.16 3.41 8.82
C LEU A 199 -8.99 3.12 7.33
N VAL A 200 -8.22 2.08 7.01
CA VAL A 200 -8.03 1.59 5.63
C VAL A 200 -8.20 0.08 5.59
N ARG A 201 -8.92 -0.40 4.59
CA ARG A 201 -8.98 -1.81 4.22
C ARG A 201 -8.64 -1.95 2.75
N ALA A 202 -7.59 -2.73 2.45
CA ALA A 202 -7.07 -2.85 1.10
C ALA A 202 -7.13 -4.29 0.59
N LEU A 203 -7.61 -4.46 -0.64
CA LEU A 203 -7.69 -5.76 -1.30
C LEU A 203 -6.55 -5.92 -2.31
N SER A 204 -6.06 -7.15 -2.40
CA SER A 204 -5.05 -7.56 -3.34
C SER A 204 -5.37 -8.95 -3.87
N MET A 205 -5.22 -9.17 -5.17
CA MET A 205 -5.47 -10.48 -5.79
C MET A 205 -6.88 -11.02 -5.46
N GLY A 206 -7.88 -10.12 -5.46
CA GLY A 206 -9.28 -10.48 -5.23
C GLY A 206 -9.67 -10.73 -3.78
N GLN A 207 -8.81 -10.44 -2.78
CA GLN A 207 -9.11 -10.65 -1.36
C GLN A 207 -8.64 -9.48 -0.50
N LEU A 208 -9.34 -9.25 0.63
CA LEU A 208 -8.89 -8.32 1.65
C LEU A 208 -7.57 -8.84 2.24
N HIS A 209 -6.54 -7.99 2.21
CA HIS A 209 -5.22 -8.35 2.69
C HIS A 209 -5.18 -8.37 4.22
N HIS A 210 -4.43 -9.30 4.80
CA HIS A 210 -4.33 -9.48 6.25
C HIS A 210 -3.62 -8.30 6.93
N ALA A 211 -2.53 -7.81 6.32
CA ALA A 211 -1.74 -6.70 6.83
C ALA A 211 -1.58 -5.63 5.74
N MET A 212 -1.11 -4.44 6.09
CA MET A 212 -0.88 -3.38 5.13
C MET A 212 0.26 -3.75 4.17
N MET A 213 -0.01 -3.70 2.88
CA MET A 213 1.00 -3.92 1.84
C MET A 213 1.89 -2.67 1.73
N GLY A 214 3.22 -2.85 1.73
CA GLY A 214 4.17 -1.73 1.70
C GLY A 214 3.93 -0.72 0.57
N THR A 215 3.70 -1.20 -0.66
CA THR A 215 3.39 -0.30 -1.80
C THR A 215 2.03 0.38 -1.68
N ALA A 216 1.04 -0.28 -1.05
CA ALA A 216 -0.23 0.37 -0.76
C ALA A 216 -0.09 1.43 0.34
N ALA A 217 0.79 1.20 1.33
CA ALA A 217 1.11 2.21 2.35
C ALA A 217 1.69 3.49 1.72
N VAL A 218 2.53 3.36 0.68
CA VAL A 218 3.02 4.52 -0.09
C VAL A 218 1.86 5.27 -0.75
N ALA A 219 0.94 4.55 -1.43
CA ALA A 219 -0.23 5.17 -2.05
C ALA A 219 -1.13 5.87 -1.03
N ILE A 220 -1.35 5.24 0.13
CA ILE A 220 -2.15 5.79 1.24
C ILE A 220 -1.50 7.07 1.77
N GLY A 221 -0.21 7.03 2.14
CA GLY A 221 0.50 8.17 2.69
C GLY A 221 0.57 9.34 1.69
N THR A 222 0.82 9.04 0.40
CA THR A 222 0.80 10.07 -0.66
C THR A 222 -0.59 10.70 -0.79
N ALA A 223 -1.64 9.89 -0.87
CA ALA A 223 -3.01 10.40 -0.99
C ALA A 223 -3.44 11.18 0.26
N ALA A 224 -3.09 10.72 1.46
CA ALA A 224 -3.39 11.42 2.72
C ALA A 224 -2.76 12.82 2.80
N ALA A 225 -1.58 13.00 2.18
CA ALA A 225 -0.89 14.29 2.13
C ALA A 225 -1.47 15.27 1.09
N ILE A 226 -2.35 14.80 0.18
CA ILE A 226 -2.88 15.64 -0.90
C ILE A 226 -4.31 16.09 -0.56
N PRO A 227 -4.54 17.40 -0.36
CA PRO A 227 -5.87 17.93 -0.07
C PRO A 227 -6.90 17.57 -1.14
N GLY A 228 -8.08 17.16 -0.68
CA GLY A 228 -9.22 16.83 -1.55
C GLY A 228 -9.29 15.39 -2.00
N THR A 229 -8.29 14.54 -1.73
CA THR A 229 -8.45 13.09 -1.93
C THR A 229 -9.40 12.51 -0.88
N LEU A 230 -9.97 11.33 -1.15
CA LEU A 230 -10.80 10.61 -0.17
C LEU A 230 -10.01 10.10 1.05
N VAL A 231 -8.67 10.13 1.00
CA VAL A 231 -7.77 9.69 2.07
C VAL A 231 -7.36 10.85 2.98
N ASN A 232 -7.37 12.08 2.46
CA ASN A 232 -7.14 13.31 3.23
C ASN A 232 -8.43 13.69 3.97
N LEU A 233 -8.66 13.06 5.11
CA LEU A 233 -9.88 13.18 5.93
C LEU A 233 -9.81 14.38 6.87
#